data_7680bda0d04dcbc46c6f633514b08ded
#
_entry.id   7680bda0d04dcbc46c6f633514b08ded
#
_cell.length_a   1.000
_cell.length_b   1.000
_cell.length_c   1.000
_cell.angle_alpha   90.00
_cell.angle_beta   90.00
_cell.angle_gamma   90.00
#
_symmetry.space_group_name_H-M   'P 1'
#
loop_
_entity.id
_entity.type
_entity.pdbx_description
1 polymer ?
#
loop_
_entity_poly.entity_id
_entity_poly.type
_entity_poly.pdbx_seq_one_letter_code
_entity_poly.pdbx_strand_id
1 'polypeptide(L)'
;MICSERNKSRNCFADNIGKDYICGLLTSFITIMNKRFLLLLTCLIAVGILAGCDGRKTPVDNNPVGQVSDSSTHSEVDSAVADQEVALVTDSMGKKISNKVGSVEMSYSFPVSGPQPLVNALRAYLSSEMRGCTVISGTDNKEAKSFSNLADGRRMLKYYAEKAFHSLTELSGDTVEWFSPCELSMSVKKYSETKQFVTYYSYYYLYEGGAHGMAARYGATFDKQTGKKLGNPVNFKNIKALQPLLRKGLKEYYYGFLKDNGETPSPAAIQEYMNDLCIGNGVIPKPSITPCLVEKGVEIIYGQYEITPYMYGMPTFTIPYSKIAKYLTPEARRLAGLGD
;
A
#
# COMPACT_ATOMS: atom_id res chain seq x y z
N MET A 1 -11.55 -48.26 -12.54
CA MET A 1 -10.34 -48.46 -11.74
C MET A 1 -9.17 -47.61 -12.28
N ILE A 2 -9.41 -46.32 -12.60
CA ILE A 2 -8.40 -45.40 -13.17
C ILE A 2 -8.44 -44.01 -12.46
N CYS A 3 -9.16 -43.90 -11.34
CA CYS A 3 -9.35 -42.60 -10.66
C CYS A 3 -8.57 -42.44 -9.32
N SER A 4 -7.71 -43.44 -8.96
CA SER A 4 -7.04 -43.49 -7.65
C SER A 4 -5.53 -43.11 -7.68
N GLU A 5 -4.92 -42.96 -8.84
CA GLU A 5 -3.46 -42.73 -8.90
C GLU A 5 -3.07 -41.28 -9.17
N ARG A 6 -4.00 -40.39 -9.52
CA ARG A 6 -3.69 -38.98 -9.77
C ARG A 6 -3.47 -38.14 -8.50
N ASN A 7 -3.90 -38.63 -7.34
CA ASN A 7 -3.78 -37.89 -6.07
C ASN A 7 -2.49 -38.19 -5.29
N LYS A 8 -1.71 -39.21 -5.68
CA LYS A 8 -0.45 -39.54 -5.00
C LYS A 8 0.78 -38.81 -5.56
N SER A 9 0.74 -38.37 -6.83
CA SER A 9 1.88 -37.68 -7.43
C SER A 9 1.93 -36.16 -7.16
N ARG A 10 0.82 -35.58 -6.69
CA ARG A 10 0.78 -34.13 -6.35
C ARG A 10 1.38 -33.79 -4.98
N ASN A 11 1.40 -34.74 -4.04
CA ASN A 11 1.93 -34.52 -2.68
C ASN A 11 3.44 -34.76 -2.52
N CYS A 12 4.14 -35.33 -3.50
CA CYS A 12 5.57 -35.62 -3.39
C CYS A 12 6.50 -34.52 -3.94
N PHE A 13 5.99 -33.54 -4.66
CA PHE A 13 6.84 -32.46 -5.21
C PHE A 13 6.93 -31.21 -4.32
N ALA A 14 6.03 -31.09 -3.33
CA ALA A 14 5.97 -29.95 -2.41
C ALA A 14 6.86 -30.10 -1.16
N ASP A 15 7.33 -31.29 -0.84
CA ASP A 15 7.88 -31.56 0.51
C ASP A 15 9.40 -31.49 0.63
N ASN A 16 10.18 -31.38 -0.46
CA ASN A 16 11.65 -31.53 -0.32
C ASN A 16 12.59 -30.48 -0.97
N ILE A 17 12.10 -29.44 -1.63
CA ILE A 17 13.01 -28.40 -2.17
C ILE A 17 12.58 -26.96 -1.85
N GLY A 18 11.43 -26.74 -1.25
CA GLY A 18 10.84 -25.40 -1.16
C GLY A 18 10.81 -24.72 0.21
N LYS A 19 10.86 -25.44 1.32
CA LYS A 19 10.58 -24.84 2.65
C LYS A 19 11.66 -23.86 3.11
N ASP A 20 12.93 -24.17 2.87
CA ASP A 20 14.02 -23.33 3.38
C ASP A 20 14.28 -22.10 2.47
N TYR A 21 14.07 -22.24 1.16
CA TYR A 21 14.22 -21.14 0.20
C TYR A 21 13.03 -20.16 0.23
N ILE A 22 11.81 -20.70 0.33
CA ILE A 22 10.58 -19.89 0.46
C ILE A 22 10.53 -19.20 1.81
N CYS A 23 10.97 -19.85 2.89
CA CYS A 23 11.04 -19.26 4.22
C CYS A 23 12.09 -18.13 4.28
N GLY A 24 13.21 -18.25 3.59
CA GLY A 24 14.26 -17.22 3.50
C GLY A 24 13.81 -15.98 2.73
N LEU A 25 13.11 -16.13 1.61
CA LEU A 25 12.59 -15.03 0.80
C LEU A 25 11.40 -14.33 1.49
N LEU A 26 10.47 -15.10 2.07
CA LEU A 26 9.36 -14.54 2.85
C LEU A 26 9.83 -13.82 4.11
N THR A 27 10.82 -14.36 4.83
CA THR A 27 11.41 -13.68 5.99
C THR A 27 12.17 -12.42 5.59
N SER A 28 12.87 -12.38 4.46
CA SER A 28 13.51 -11.16 3.96
C SER A 28 12.47 -10.10 3.55
N PHE A 29 11.41 -10.49 2.86
CA PHE A 29 10.35 -9.56 2.42
C PHE A 29 9.53 -9.04 3.61
N ILE A 30 9.16 -9.91 4.55
CA ILE A 30 8.49 -9.56 5.81
C ILE A 30 9.44 -8.73 6.70
N THR A 31 10.73 -9.01 6.72
CA THR A 31 11.73 -8.26 7.49
C THR A 31 11.94 -6.86 6.93
N ILE A 32 11.92 -6.67 5.61
CA ILE A 32 11.98 -5.35 4.97
C ILE A 32 10.71 -4.54 5.26
N MET A 33 9.53 -5.16 5.18
CA MET A 33 8.27 -4.51 5.56
C MET A 33 8.20 -4.18 7.07
N ASN A 34 8.64 -5.08 7.96
CA ASN A 34 8.66 -4.86 9.40
C ASN A 34 9.74 -3.87 9.85
N LYS A 35 10.91 -3.82 9.21
CA LYS A 35 11.93 -2.78 9.48
C LYS A 35 11.43 -1.38 9.13
N ARG A 36 10.61 -1.24 8.08
CA ARG A 36 9.97 0.03 7.73
C ARG A 36 8.94 0.47 8.77
N PHE A 37 8.22 -0.47 9.35
CA PHE A 37 7.27 -0.20 10.44
C PHE A 37 7.99 0.16 11.75
N LEU A 38 9.12 -0.47 12.05
CA LEU A 38 9.92 -0.21 13.24
C LEU A 38 10.68 1.14 13.18
N LEU A 39 11.17 1.53 11.99
CA LEU A 39 11.83 2.83 11.77
C LEU A 39 10.86 4.01 11.90
N LEU A 40 9.60 3.84 11.48
CA LEU A 40 8.56 4.85 11.69
C LEU A 40 8.17 5.00 13.16
N LEU A 41 8.23 3.93 13.94
CA LEU A 41 7.95 3.97 15.39
C LEU A 41 9.08 4.62 16.19
N THR A 42 10.35 4.44 15.79
CA THR A 42 11.51 5.05 16.47
C THR A 42 11.63 6.55 16.19
N CYS A 43 11.20 7.04 15.01
CA CYS A 43 11.17 8.48 14.73
C CYS A 43 10.08 9.22 15.53
N LEU A 44 8.99 8.55 15.92
CA LEU A 44 7.93 9.16 16.76
C LEU A 44 8.34 9.27 18.24
N ILE A 45 9.27 8.46 18.72
CA ILE A 45 9.74 8.49 20.10
C ILE A 45 10.85 9.56 20.29
N ALA A 46 11.59 9.91 19.25
CA ALA A 46 12.69 10.89 19.32
C ALA A 46 12.22 12.36 19.36
N VAL A 47 10.96 12.66 19.03
CA VAL A 47 10.39 14.03 19.06
C VAL A 47 9.74 14.36 20.41
N GLY A 48 9.58 13.39 21.30
CA GLY A 48 8.87 13.55 22.59
C GLY A 48 9.71 13.96 23.81
N ILE A 49 11.02 14.19 23.70
CA ILE A 49 11.90 14.35 24.87
C ILE A 49 12.63 15.73 24.94
N LEU A 50 12.15 16.74 24.24
CA LEU A 50 12.73 18.10 24.37
C LEU A 50 11.67 19.18 24.63
N ALA A 51 10.84 18.97 25.66
CA ALA A 51 10.03 20.05 26.24
C ALA A 51 9.84 19.80 27.75
N GLY A 52 10.80 20.23 28.52
CA GLY A 52 10.71 20.23 29.98
C GLY A 52 11.76 21.14 30.61
N CYS A 53 11.22 22.17 31.28
CA CYS A 53 11.84 23.03 32.27
C CYS A 53 12.66 24.24 31.79
N ASP A 54 12.11 25.44 31.91
CA ASP A 54 12.59 26.35 32.95
C ASP A 54 11.53 27.42 33.31
N GLY A 55 11.27 27.58 34.60
CA GLY A 55 10.37 28.57 35.13
C GLY A 55 11.11 29.80 35.64
N ARG A 56 10.55 30.99 35.46
CA ARG A 56 10.78 32.12 36.37
C ARG A 56 9.61 33.09 36.40
N LYS A 57 9.31 33.52 37.58
CA LYS A 57 8.20 34.34 38.09
C LYS A 57 8.28 35.83 37.71
N THR A 58 7.11 36.39 37.48
CA THR A 58 6.50 37.72 37.70
C THR A 58 7.34 38.88 38.31
N PRO A 59 7.00 40.19 38.14
CA PRO A 59 5.74 40.71 38.74
C PRO A 59 4.94 41.75 37.91
N VAL A 60 3.75 41.93 38.34
CA VAL A 60 2.64 42.88 38.17
C VAL A 60 3.08 44.36 38.14
N ASP A 61 2.44 45.20 37.29
CA ASP A 61 1.91 46.48 37.77
C ASP A 61 0.74 47.06 36.91
N ASN A 62 -0.09 47.81 37.59
CA ASN A 62 -1.44 48.27 37.36
C ASN A 62 -1.66 49.38 36.32
N ASN A 63 -2.83 49.34 35.66
CA ASN A 63 -3.90 50.30 35.34
C ASN A 63 -3.65 51.85 35.41
N PRO A 64 -4.56 52.72 34.86
CA PRO A 64 -5.89 52.55 34.27
C PRO A 64 -6.30 53.53 33.13
N VAL A 65 -7.49 53.24 32.52
CA VAL A 65 -8.59 54.18 32.09
C VAL A 65 -8.42 55.01 30.81
N GLY A 66 -9.38 54.81 29.91
CA GLY A 66 -9.76 55.72 28.84
C GLY A 66 -10.94 55.17 27.99
N GLN A 67 -12.16 55.36 28.44
CA GLN A 67 -13.37 55.21 27.61
C GLN A 67 -13.44 56.33 26.56
N VAL A 68 -13.73 55.96 25.28
CA VAL A 68 -14.61 56.76 24.42
C VAL A 68 -15.42 55.83 23.54
N SER A 69 -16.70 55.88 23.66
CA SER A 69 -17.73 55.34 22.79
C SER A 69 -17.73 56.09 21.45
N ASP A 70 -17.88 55.36 20.33
CA ASP A 70 -18.89 55.77 19.37
C ASP A 70 -19.31 54.62 18.43
N SER A 71 -20.58 54.62 18.19
CA SER A 71 -21.38 53.71 17.42
C SER A 71 -21.13 53.85 15.91
N SER A 72 -21.08 52.75 15.18
CA SER A 72 -21.75 52.70 13.89
C SER A 72 -21.79 51.27 13.29
N THR A 73 -23.00 50.83 13.06
CA THR A 73 -23.52 49.98 11.97
C THR A 73 -22.86 48.65 11.70
N HIS A 74 -23.57 47.62 12.18
CA HIS A 74 -23.56 46.29 11.59
C HIS A 74 -23.84 46.32 10.09
N SER A 75 -22.90 45.84 9.30
CA SER A 75 -23.19 45.15 8.07
C SER A 75 -22.69 43.73 8.25
N GLU A 76 -23.62 42.83 8.56
CA GLU A 76 -23.42 41.39 8.39
C GLU A 76 -23.13 41.15 6.92
N VAL A 77 -21.86 41.03 6.57
CA VAL A 77 -21.45 40.37 5.34
C VAL A 77 -21.44 38.89 5.69
N ASP A 78 -22.57 38.28 5.38
CA ASP A 78 -22.75 36.83 5.35
C ASP A 78 -21.77 36.29 4.25
N SER A 79 -20.50 36.11 4.62
CA SER A 79 -19.53 35.44 3.79
C SER A 79 -19.70 33.94 4.00
N ALA A 80 -20.79 33.41 3.42
CA ALA A 80 -20.80 32.02 3.00
C ALA A 80 -19.72 31.87 1.91
N VAL A 81 -18.46 31.75 2.35
CA VAL A 81 -17.40 31.16 1.54
C VAL A 81 -17.81 29.70 1.40
N ALA A 82 -18.54 29.42 0.32
CA ALA A 82 -18.74 28.06 -0.14
C ALA A 82 -17.36 27.41 -0.17
N ASP A 83 -17.17 26.41 0.66
CA ASP A 83 -15.96 25.59 0.74
C ASP A 83 -15.80 24.91 -0.62
N GLN A 84 -15.18 25.63 -1.57
CA GLN A 84 -14.89 25.08 -2.88
C GLN A 84 -13.84 23.99 -2.62
N GLU A 85 -14.32 22.75 -2.62
CA GLU A 85 -13.47 21.57 -2.51
C GLU A 85 -12.38 21.63 -3.57
N VAL A 86 -11.14 21.91 -3.14
CA VAL A 86 -10.00 21.97 -4.04
C VAL A 86 -9.72 20.53 -4.51
N ALA A 87 -10.08 20.25 -5.76
CA ALA A 87 -9.89 18.93 -6.34
C ALA A 87 -8.40 18.55 -6.42
N LEU A 88 -8.09 17.30 -6.12
CA LEU A 88 -6.75 16.76 -6.34
C LEU A 88 -6.52 16.55 -7.84
N VAL A 89 -5.59 17.31 -8.42
CA VAL A 89 -5.15 17.14 -9.81
C VAL A 89 -3.83 16.38 -9.83
N THR A 90 -3.75 15.37 -10.69
CA THR A 90 -2.56 14.53 -10.83
C THR A 90 -2.08 14.51 -12.29
N ASP A 91 -0.75 14.45 -12.50
CA ASP A 91 -0.11 14.20 -13.79
C ASP A 91 0.48 12.79 -13.81
N SER A 92 0.31 12.07 -14.92
CA SER A 92 0.89 10.74 -15.10
C SER A 92 2.32 10.87 -15.59
N MET A 93 3.25 10.29 -14.82
CA MET A 93 4.67 10.31 -15.14
C MET A 93 5.21 8.88 -15.17
N GLY A 94 6.09 8.60 -16.16
CA GLY A 94 6.74 7.32 -16.31
C GLY A 94 8.20 7.47 -16.75
N LYS A 95 9.04 6.50 -16.39
CA LYS A 95 10.42 6.36 -16.79
C LYS A 95 10.76 4.90 -17.01
N LYS A 96 11.31 4.58 -18.17
CA LYS A 96 11.88 3.27 -18.49
C LYS A 96 13.36 3.41 -18.80
N ILE A 97 14.16 2.48 -18.26
CA ILE A 97 15.60 2.36 -18.52
C ILE A 97 15.85 0.87 -18.78
N SER A 98 16.56 0.55 -19.85
CA SER A 98 16.86 -0.86 -20.18
C SER A 98 18.18 -0.99 -20.93
N ASN A 99 18.80 -2.16 -20.78
CA ASN A 99 19.91 -2.64 -21.59
C ASN A 99 19.73 -4.14 -21.81
N LYS A 100 20.75 -4.82 -22.33
CA LYS A 100 20.71 -6.28 -22.56
C LYS A 100 20.66 -7.11 -21.28
N VAL A 101 21.00 -6.54 -20.12
CA VAL A 101 21.09 -7.23 -18.83
C VAL A 101 19.80 -7.09 -18.02
N GLY A 102 19.12 -5.97 -18.13
CA GLY A 102 17.89 -5.74 -17.36
C GLY A 102 17.10 -4.52 -17.80
N SER A 103 15.91 -4.39 -17.22
CA SER A 103 15.03 -3.24 -17.41
C SER A 103 14.38 -2.79 -16.09
N VAL A 104 14.25 -1.48 -15.95
CA VAL A 104 13.48 -0.84 -14.86
C VAL A 104 12.42 0.03 -15.48
N GLU A 105 11.17 -0.14 -15.06
CA GLU A 105 10.06 0.72 -15.42
C GLU A 105 9.39 1.26 -14.16
N MET A 106 9.37 2.58 -14.00
CA MET A 106 8.72 3.25 -12.87
C MET A 106 7.70 4.26 -13.36
N SER A 107 6.54 4.31 -12.70
CA SER A 107 5.51 5.28 -13.03
C SER A 107 4.68 5.69 -11.81
N TYR A 108 4.09 6.88 -11.84
CA TYR A 108 3.14 7.29 -10.82
C TYR A 108 2.14 8.36 -11.29
N SER A 109 1.05 8.51 -10.52
CA SER A 109 0.16 9.67 -10.57
C SER A 109 0.70 10.75 -9.63
N PHE A 110 1.39 11.75 -10.18
CA PHE A 110 2.03 12.80 -9.41
C PHE A 110 1.05 13.91 -9.06
N PRO A 111 0.88 14.31 -7.78
CA PRO A 111 -0.03 15.38 -7.39
C PRO A 111 0.55 16.74 -7.77
N VAL A 112 -0.11 17.45 -8.69
CA VAL A 112 0.30 18.78 -9.18
C VAL A 112 -0.40 19.88 -8.42
N SER A 113 -1.68 19.72 -8.08
CA SER A 113 -2.45 20.66 -7.26
C SER A 113 -3.51 19.93 -6.41
N GLY A 114 -3.99 20.60 -5.37
CA GLY A 114 -4.98 20.08 -4.44
C GLY A 114 -4.79 20.67 -3.04
N PRO A 115 -5.48 20.16 -2.01
CA PRO A 115 -5.23 20.53 -0.63
C PRO A 115 -3.75 20.36 -0.27
N GLN A 116 -3.10 21.42 0.18
CA GLN A 116 -1.64 21.43 0.34
C GLN A 116 -1.11 20.33 1.30
N PRO A 117 -1.77 20.04 2.45
CA PRO A 117 -1.35 18.93 3.31
C PRO A 117 -1.36 17.58 2.56
N LEU A 118 -2.39 17.32 1.76
CA LEU A 118 -2.50 16.11 0.96
C LEU A 118 -1.43 16.04 -0.12
N VAL A 119 -1.21 17.11 -0.89
CA VAL A 119 -0.18 17.18 -1.95
C VAL A 119 1.19 16.87 -1.36
N ASN A 120 1.54 17.47 -0.22
CA ASN A 120 2.82 17.23 0.46
C ASN A 120 2.95 15.77 0.91
N ALA A 121 1.91 15.22 1.54
CA ALA A 121 1.90 13.83 2.00
C ALA A 121 2.03 12.83 0.85
N LEU A 122 1.32 13.06 -0.26
CA LEU A 122 1.40 12.21 -1.44
C LEU A 122 2.78 12.26 -2.10
N ARG A 123 3.38 13.45 -2.24
CA ARG A 123 4.74 13.58 -2.81
C ARG A 123 5.78 12.85 -1.94
N ALA A 124 5.67 12.97 -0.62
CA ALA A 124 6.53 12.23 0.32
C ALA A 124 6.30 10.72 0.22
N TYR A 125 5.04 10.28 0.10
CA TYR A 125 4.69 8.87 -0.11
C TYR A 125 5.28 8.33 -1.42
N LEU A 126 5.08 9.01 -2.54
CA LEU A 126 5.65 8.61 -3.84
C LEU A 126 7.18 8.49 -3.77
N SER A 127 7.85 9.47 -3.14
CA SER A 127 9.30 9.41 -2.92
C SER A 127 9.72 8.19 -2.10
N SER A 128 8.98 7.87 -1.04
CA SER A 128 9.26 6.70 -0.19
C SER A 128 9.09 5.39 -0.95
N GLU A 129 8.02 5.26 -1.73
CA GLU A 129 7.74 4.07 -2.52
C GLU A 129 8.82 3.83 -3.57
N MET A 130 9.17 4.86 -4.35
CA MET A 130 10.22 4.76 -5.38
C MET A 130 11.60 4.50 -4.77
N ARG A 131 11.92 5.12 -3.64
CA ARG A 131 13.16 4.89 -2.91
C ARG A 131 13.31 3.45 -2.46
N GLY A 132 12.22 2.84 -2.01
CA GLY A 132 12.23 1.45 -1.60
C GLY A 132 12.60 0.46 -2.69
N CYS A 133 12.37 0.81 -3.96
CA CYS A 133 12.75 -0.02 -5.11
C CYS A 133 14.23 0.09 -5.48
N THR A 134 15.00 0.94 -4.81
CA THR A 134 16.44 1.08 -5.07
C THR A 134 17.29 0.08 -4.31
N VAL A 135 16.68 -0.72 -3.42
CA VAL A 135 17.34 -1.82 -2.71
C VAL A 135 16.82 -3.13 -3.31
N ILE A 136 17.71 -3.91 -3.86
CA ILE A 136 17.45 -5.24 -4.42
C ILE A 136 18.16 -6.26 -3.52
N SER A 137 17.47 -7.34 -3.15
CA SER A 137 18.06 -8.39 -2.31
C SER A 137 19.25 -9.02 -3.00
N GLY A 138 20.30 -9.36 -2.23
CA GLY A 138 21.52 -9.95 -2.79
C GLY A 138 22.55 -8.94 -3.34
N THR A 139 22.26 -7.64 -3.30
CA THR A 139 23.24 -6.59 -3.56
C THR A 139 23.71 -5.95 -2.25
N ASP A 140 24.95 -5.43 -2.25
CA ASP A 140 25.48 -4.61 -1.14
C ASP A 140 24.93 -3.16 -1.16
N ASN A 141 23.99 -2.88 -2.07
CA ASN A 141 23.46 -1.56 -2.29
C ASN A 141 22.59 -1.08 -1.11
N LYS A 142 22.92 0.08 -0.60
CA LYS A 142 22.11 0.77 0.39
C LYS A 142 20.95 1.50 -0.29
N GLU A 143 19.85 1.63 0.44
CA GLU A 143 18.71 2.44 0.01
C GLU A 143 19.19 3.85 -0.41
N ALA A 144 18.74 4.31 -1.57
CA ALA A 144 19.11 5.63 -2.08
C ALA A 144 18.75 6.74 -1.08
N LYS A 145 19.49 7.83 -1.09
CA LYS A 145 19.13 9.02 -0.31
C LYS A 145 17.78 9.55 -0.80
N SER A 146 17.02 10.15 0.11
CA SER A 146 15.78 10.83 -0.26
C SER A 146 16.04 11.95 -1.25
N PHE A 147 15.20 12.03 -2.29
CA PHE A 147 15.26 13.14 -3.24
C PHE A 147 14.79 14.43 -2.55
N SER A 148 15.57 15.49 -2.63
CA SER A 148 15.36 16.70 -1.81
C SER A 148 14.18 17.56 -2.29
N ASN A 149 13.99 17.70 -3.61
CA ASN A 149 12.93 18.55 -4.17
C ASN A 149 11.69 17.73 -4.57
N LEU A 150 10.84 17.40 -3.60
CA LEU A 150 9.63 16.61 -3.82
C LEU A 150 8.60 17.28 -4.75
N ALA A 151 8.77 18.57 -5.08
CA ALA A 151 7.90 19.25 -6.04
C ALA A 151 8.29 18.95 -7.51
N ASP A 152 9.52 18.51 -7.76
CA ASP A 152 9.97 18.13 -9.10
C ASP A 152 9.80 16.64 -9.36
N GLY A 153 8.57 16.23 -9.68
CA GLY A 153 8.24 14.83 -9.91
C GLY A 153 9.08 14.19 -11.02
N ARG A 154 9.32 14.89 -12.14
CA ARG A 154 10.08 14.29 -13.25
C ARG A 154 11.52 13.98 -12.88
N ARG A 155 12.19 14.87 -12.15
CA ARG A 155 13.56 14.62 -11.67
C ARG A 155 13.59 13.58 -10.57
N MET A 156 12.62 13.57 -9.67
CA MET A 156 12.49 12.57 -8.63
C MET A 156 12.34 11.16 -9.23
N LEU A 157 11.45 10.98 -10.22
CA LEU A 157 11.25 9.72 -10.90
C LEU A 157 12.51 9.25 -11.62
N LYS A 158 13.17 10.15 -12.38
CA LYS A 158 14.44 9.85 -13.04
C LYS A 158 15.50 9.39 -12.04
N TYR A 159 15.67 10.11 -10.94
CA TYR A 159 16.66 9.80 -9.92
C TYR A 159 16.49 8.39 -9.34
N TYR A 160 15.26 8.02 -8.94
CA TYR A 160 15.03 6.71 -8.36
C TYR A 160 15.09 5.59 -9.41
N ALA A 161 14.64 5.82 -10.63
CA ALA A 161 14.74 4.84 -11.71
C ALA A 161 16.21 4.53 -12.06
N GLU A 162 17.08 5.55 -12.12
CA GLU A 162 18.51 5.37 -12.35
C GLU A 162 19.19 4.61 -11.21
N LYS A 163 18.82 4.89 -9.95
CA LYS A 163 19.34 4.16 -8.79
C LYS A 163 18.88 2.70 -8.76
N ALA A 164 17.61 2.44 -9.04
CA ALA A 164 17.08 1.09 -9.12
C ALA A 164 17.71 0.30 -10.28
N PHE A 165 17.91 0.95 -11.42
CA PHE A 165 18.55 0.31 -12.57
C PHE A 165 20.00 -0.07 -12.27
N HIS A 166 20.76 0.77 -11.61
CA HIS A 166 22.11 0.47 -11.15
C HIS A 166 22.11 -0.75 -10.21
N SER A 167 21.24 -0.75 -9.18
CA SER A 167 21.13 -1.89 -8.26
C SER A 167 20.72 -3.18 -8.98
N LEU A 168 19.81 -3.12 -9.94
CA LEU A 168 19.36 -4.29 -10.70
C LEU A 168 20.50 -4.88 -11.58
N THR A 169 21.30 -4.02 -12.20
CA THR A 169 22.38 -4.47 -13.09
C THR A 169 23.63 -4.93 -12.35
N GLU A 170 23.86 -4.46 -11.12
CA GLU A 170 24.94 -4.98 -10.27
C GLU A 170 24.71 -6.45 -9.85
N LEU A 171 23.45 -6.88 -9.67
CA LEU A 171 23.11 -8.27 -9.39
C LEU A 171 23.59 -9.21 -10.50
N SER A 172 23.54 -8.74 -11.73
CA SER A 172 23.75 -9.60 -12.90
C SER A 172 25.22 -10.00 -13.11
N GLY A 173 26.20 -9.35 -12.46
CA GLY A 173 27.63 -9.62 -12.57
C GLY A 173 28.10 -9.84 -14.02
N ASP A 174 29.37 -9.73 -14.29
CA ASP A 174 29.95 -9.93 -15.64
C ASP A 174 29.93 -11.39 -16.12
N THR A 175 29.51 -12.36 -15.30
CA THR A 175 29.72 -13.80 -15.52
C THR A 175 28.45 -14.64 -15.63
N VAL A 176 27.25 -14.06 -15.50
CA VAL A 176 26.01 -14.84 -15.52
C VAL A 176 25.34 -14.73 -16.88
N GLU A 177 25.35 -15.80 -17.67
CA GLU A 177 24.47 -15.95 -18.82
C GLU A 177 23.04 -16.20 -18.33
N TRP A 178 22.28 -15.12 -18.09
CA TRP A 178 20.88 -15.22 -17.77
C TRP A 178 20.09 -15.60 -19.02
N PHE A 179 19.23 -16.59 -18.90
CA PHE A 179 18.29 -16.94 -19.98
C PHE A 179 17.29 -15.80 -20.29
N SER A 180 17.09 -14.87 -19.36
CA SER A 180 16.24 -13.70 -19.53
C SER A 180 16.79 -12.52 -18.72
N PRO A 181 16.69 -11.29 -19.25
CA PRO A 181 17.09 -10.08 -18.53
C PRO A 181 16.30 -9.91 -17.21
N CYS A 182 16.95 -9.36 -16.20
CA CYS A 182 16.28 -8.98 -14.96
C CYS A 182 15.27 -7.87 -15.21
N GLU A 183 14.17 -7.86 -14.47
CA GLU A 183 13.11 -6.87 -14.63
C GLU A 183 12.62 -6.32 -13.29
N LEU A 184 12.52 -4.99 -13.20
CA LEU A 184 11.85 -4.31 -12.10
C LEU A 184 10.78 -3.39 -12.66
N SER A 185 9.56 -3.57 -12.22
CA SER A 185 8.44 -2.68 -12.54
C SER A 185 7.81 -2.13 -11.25
N MET A 186 7.62 -0.81 -11.17
CA MET A 186 6.96 -0.15 -10.05
C MET A 186 5.97 0.90 -10.55
N SER A 187 4.75 0.81 -10.08
CA SER A 187 3.77 1.86 -10.34
C SER A 187 3.04 2.26 -9.06
N VAL A 188 2.83 3.58 -8.87
CA VAL A 188 2.05 4.13 -7.76
C VAL A 188 1.01 5.08 -8.33
N LYS A 189 -0.23 4.62 -8.44
CA LYS A 189 -1.29 5.34 -9.16
C LYS A 189 -2.45 5.71 -8.25
N LYS A 190 -3.05 6.88 -8.51
CA LYS A 190 -4.35 7.22 -7.92
C LYS A 190 -5.37 6.17 -8.38
N TYR A 191 -6.01 5.51 -7.44
CA TYR A 191 -6.90 4.38 -7.71
C TYR A 191 -8.36 4.69 -7.39
N SER A 192 -8.62 5.30 -6.23
CA SER A 192 -9.96 5.64 -5.79
C SER A 192 -9.95 7.01 -5.12
N GLU A 193 -11.00 7.79 -5.31
CA GLU A 193 -11.14 9.11 -4.70
C GLU A 193 -12.59 9.40 -4.36
N THR A 194 -12.83 9.95 -3.18
CA THR A 194 -14.12 10.49 -2.72
C THR A 194 -13.93 11.94 -2.25
N LYS A 195 -14.95 12.55 -1.68
CA LYS A 195 -14.82 13.87 -1.02
C LYS A 195 -13.86 13.81 0.17
N GLN A 196 -13.81 12.69 0.91
CA GLN A 196 -13.11 12.58 2.19
C GLN A 196 -11.70 12.01 2.05
N PHE A 197 -11.48 11.09 1.09
CA PHE A 197 -10.21 10.41 0.95
C PHE A 197 -9.76 10.23 -0.51
N VAL A 198 -8.48 9.95 -0.66
CA VAL A 198 -7.90 9.40 -1.88
C VAL A 198 -7.08 8.16 -1.54
N THR A 199 -7.17 7.14 -2.37
CA THR A 199 -6.37 5.92 -2.26
C THR A 199 -5.46 5.79 -3.46
N TYR A 200 -4.19 5.57 -3.18
CA TYR A 200 -3.16 5.22 -4.16
C TYR A 200 -2.87 3.73 -4.09
N TYR A 201 -2.67 3.13 -5.24
CA TYR A 201 -2.21 1.76 -5.40
C TYR A 201 -0.76 1.72 -5.80
N SER A 202 0.02 0.91 -5.06
CA SER A 202 1.38 0.52 -5.40
C SER A 202 1.36 -0.89 -5.97
N TYR A 203 1.98 -1.07 -7.12
CA TYR A 203 2.27 -2.36 -7.72
C TYR A 203 3.78 -2.45 -7.93
N TYR A 204 4.37 -3.53 -7.46
CA TYR A 204 5.79 -3.84 -7.57
C TYR A 204 5.94 -5.23 -8.19
N TYR A 205 6.85 -5.37 -9.13
CA TYR A 205 7.25 -6.63 -9.71
C TYR A 205 8.77 -6.66 -9.85
N LEU A 206 9.38 -7.77 -9.44
CA LEU A 206 10.81 -8.01 -9.58
C LEU A 206 11.04 -9.42 -10.12
N TYR A 207 11.81 -9.51 -11.18
CA TYR A 207 12.37 -10.73 -11.72
C TYR A 207 13.91 -10.64 -11.72
N GLU A 208 14.52 -11.53 -10.98
CA GLU A 208 15.98 -11.61 -10.80
C GLU A 208 16.56 -12.87 -11.42
N GLY A 209 15.84 -13.49 -12.35
CA GLY A 209 16.14 -14.81 -12.89
C GLY A 209 15.36 -15.92 -12.17
N GLY A 210 15.45 -17.14 -12.68
CA GLY A 210 14.75 -18.31 -12.13
C GLY A 210 13.40 -18.58 -12.77
N ALA A 211 12.51 -19.30 -12.06
CA ALA A 211 11.26 -19.81 -12.62
C ALA A 211 10.19 -18.74 -12.84
N HIS A 212 10.15 -17.70 -12.02
CA HIS A 212 9.18 -16.60 -12.09
C HIS A 212 9.62 -15.41 -11.24
N GLY A 213 9.05 -14.23 -11.51
CA GLY A 213 9.21 -13.05 -10.67
C GLY A 213 8.29 -13.02 -9.46
N MET A 214 8.51 -12.05 -8.59
CA MET A 214 7.69 -11.77 -7.43
C MET A 214 6.94 -10.45 -7.61
N ALA A 215 5.66 -10.45 -7.29
CA ALA A 215 4.84 -9.24 -7.31
C ALA A 215 4.31 -8.90 -5.92
N ALA A 216 4.12 -7.61 -5.69
CA ALA A 216 3.37 -7.09 -4.54
C ALA A 216 2.37 -6.02 -5.00
N ARG A 217 1.22 -5.98 -4.35
CA ARG A 217 0.19 -4.96 -4.57
C ARG A 217 -0.34 -4.50 -3.22
N TYR A 218 -0.47 -3.21 -3.02
CA TYR A 218 -1.06 -2.67 -1.79
C TYR A 218 -1.62 -1.27 -2.01
N GLY A 219 -2.60 -0.91 -1.20
CA GLY A 219 -3.23 0.41 -1.23
C GLY A 219 -2.82 1.27 -0.04
N ALA A 220 -2.78 2.57 -0.24
CA ALA A 220 -2.60 3.57 0.80
C ALA A 220 -3.70 4.63 0.69
N THR A 221 -4.55 4.73 1.71
CA THR A 221 -5.62 5.72 1.80
C THR A 221 -5.14 6.94 2.57
N PHE A 222 -5.44 8.13 2.05
CA PHE A 222 -5.11 9.41 2.65
C PHE A 222 -6.37 10.24 2.87
N ASP A 223 -6.49 10.84 4.02
CA ASP A 223 -7.49 11.86 4.32
C ASP A 223 -7.20 13.11 3.48
N LYS A 224 -8.18 13.56 2.69
CA LYS A 224 -7.99 14.70 1.78
C LYS A 224 -7.78 16.03 2.51
N GLN A 225 -8.39 16.20 3.68
CA GLN A 225 -8.29 17.43 4.46
C GLN A 225 -6.94 17.56 5.16
N THR A 226 -6.47 16.48 5.77
CA THR A 226 -5.29 16.51 6.64
C THR A 226 -4.02 16.00 5.97
N GLY A 227 -4.15 15.26 4.87
CA GLY A 227 -3.04 14.52 4.23
C GLY A 227 -2.59 13.30 5.02
N LYS A 228 -3.23 12.98 6.15
CA LYS A 228 -2.84 11.86 6.99
C LYS A 228 -3.13 10.53 6.31
N LYS A 229 -2.12 9.65 6.26
CA LYS A 229 -2.29 8.27 5.80
C LYS A 229 -3.10 7.49 6.83
N LEU A 230 -4.19 6.85 6.39
CA LEU A 230 -5.00 5.96 7.21
C LEU A 230 -4.18 4.71 7.59
N GLY A 231 -4.25 4.31 8.85
CA GLY A 231 -3.75 3.03 9.32
C GLY A 231 -4.63 1.87 8.86
N ASN A 232 -4.65 0.77 9.61
CA ASN A 232 -5.54 -0.34 9.29
C ASN A 232 -7.01 0.08 9.49
N PRO A 233 -7.84 0.09 8.43
CA PRO A 233 -9.23 0.51 8.52
C PRO A 233 -10.12 -0.50 9.23
N VAL A 234 -9.71 -1.78 9.34
CA VAL A 234 -10.54 -2.88 9.85
C VAL A 234 -10.03 -3.38 11.20
N ASN A 235 -10.94 -3.53 12.13
CA ASN A 235 -10.65 -4.18 13.41
C ASN A 235 -10.76 -5.71 13.27
N PHE A 236 -9.62 -6.38 13.17
CA PHE A 236 -9.53 -7.85 13.04
C PHE A 236 -9.52 -8.59 14.38
N LYS A 237 -9.76 -7.94 15.54
CA LYS A 237 -9.76 -8.64 16.83
C LYS A 237 -10.69 -9.86 16.86
N ASN A 238 -11.83 -9.80 16.20
CA ASN A 238 -12.74 -10.92 16.02
C ASN A 238 -12.72 -11.43 14.57
N ILE A 239 -11.62 -12.03 14.15
CA ILE A 239 -11.46 -12.57 12.80
C ILE A 239 -12.50 -13.66 12.47
N LYS A 240 -12.99 -14.38 13.47
CA LYS A 240 -14.04 -15.41 13.28
C LYS A 240 -15.34 -14.79 12.78
N ALA A 241 -15.71 -13.60 13.25
CA ALA A 241 -16.92 -12.91 12.79
C ALA A 241 -16.79 -12.35 11.37
N LEU A 242 -15.56 -12.17 10.86
CA LEU A 242 -15.29 -11.74 9.50
C LEU A 242 -15.26 -12.88 8.48
N GLN A 243 -15.19 -14.15 8.92
CA GLN A 243 -15.06 -15.31 8.03
C GLN A 243 -16.10 -15.36 6.90
N PRO A 244 -17.41 -15.11 7.14
CA PRO A 244 -18.39 -15.12 6.05
C PRO A 244 -18.08 -14.09 4.95
N LEU A 245 -17.60 -12.91 5.34
CA LEU A 245 -17.24 -11.83 4.40
C LEU A 245 -15.97 -12.18 3.62
N LEU A 246 -14.94 -12.68 4.30
CA LEU A 246 -13.69 -13.09 3.68
C LEU A 246 -13.89 -14.24 2.71
N ARG A 247 -14.66 -15.26 3.11
CA ARG A 247 -14.99 -16.40 2.24
C ARG A 247 -15.79 -15.99 1.01
N LYS A 248 -16.75 -15.07 1.18
CA LYS A 248 -17.51 -14.54 0.06
C LYS A 248 -16.61 -13.82 -0.93
N GLY A 249 -15.74 -12.92 -0.42
CA GLY A 249 -14.80 -12.17 -1.26
C GLY A 249 -13.83 -13.08 -2.01
N LEU A 250 -13.30 -14.13 -1.37
CA LEU A 250 -12.45 -15.11 -2.06
C LEU A 250 -13.19 -15.87 -3.16
N LYS A 251 -14.45 -16.25 -2.94
CA LYS A 251 -15.26 -16.88 -3.99
C LYS A 251 -15.51 -15.94 -5.18
N GLU A 252 -15.71 -14.65 -4.92
CA GLU A 252 -15.84 -13.63 -5.96
C GLU A 252 -14.52 -13.46 -6.74
N TYR A 253 -13.39 -13.47 -6.03
CA TYR A 253 -12.06 -13.46 -6.65
C TYR A 253 -11.87 -14.67 -7.59
N TYR A 254 -12.14 -15.89 -7.11
CA TYR A 254 -11.97 -17.08 -7.93
C TYR A 254 -12.96 -17.19 -9.08
N TYR A 255 -14.15 -16.63 -8.93
CA TYR A 255 -15.09 -16.48 -10.06
C TYR A 255 -14.48 -15.62 -11.17
N GLY A 256 -13.91 -14.46 -10.81
CA GLY A 256 -13.20 -13.60 -11.77
C GLY A 256 -11.98 -14.29 -12.37
N PHE A 257 -11.16 -14.91 -11.52
CA PHE A 257 -9.95 -15.64 -11.92
C PHE A 257 -10.21 -16.72 -12.97
N LEU A 258 -11.21 -17.57 -12.75
CA LEU A 258 -11.63 -18.60 -13.71
C LEU A 258 -12.03 -17.98 -15.05
N LYS A 259 -12.85 -16.93 -14.99
CA LYS A 259 -13.32 -16.22 -16.18
C LYS A 259 -12.17 -15.61 -16.99
N ASP A 260 -11.23 -14.97 -16.32
CA ASP A 260 -10.06 -14.31 -16.95
C ASP A 260 -9.11 -15.33 -17.58
N ASN A 261 -9.09 -16.58 -17.06
CA ASN A 261 -8.35 -17.70 -17.65
C ASN A 261 -9.14 -18.48 -18.73
N GLY A 262 -10.30 -17.99 -19.14
CA GLY A 262 -11.13 -18.64 -20.18
C GLY A 262 -11.90 -19.87 -19.71
N GLU A 263 -11.97 -20.09 -18.40
CA GLU A 263 -12.72 -21.18 -17.79
C GLU A 263 -14.16 -20.75 -17.46
N THR A 264 -15.10 -21.70 -17.44
CA THR A 264 -16.47 -21.43 -17.02
C THR A 264 -16.58 -21.51 -15.51
N PRO A 265 -16.85 -20.40 -14.79
CA PRO A 265 -17.02 -20.44 -13.35
C PRO A 265 -18.24 -21.27 -12.96
N SER A 266 -18.03 -22.26 -12.10
CA SER A 266 -19.11 -23.04 -11.48
C SER A 266 -18.92 -23.10 -9.97
N PRO A 267 -20.00 -23.34 -9.18
CA PRO A 267 -19.86 -23.49 -7.74
C PRO A 267 -18.87 -24.59 -7.35
N ALA A 268 -18.81 -25.69 -8.12
CA ALA A 268 -17.89 -26.79 -7.89
C ALA A 268 -16.42 -26.38 -8.15
N ALA A 269 -16.15 -25.72 -9.30
CA ALA A 269 -14.82 -25.22 -9.63
C ALA A 269 -14.32 -24.20 -8.58
N ILE A 270 -15.17 -23.24 -8.19
CA ILE A 270 -14.82 -22.26 -7.15
C ILE A 270 -14.53 -22.97 -5.83
N GLN A 271 -15.30 -24.01 -5.48
CA GLN A 271 -15.07 -24.74 -4.23
C GLN A 271 -13.72 -25.51 -4.25
N GLU A 272 -13.26 -25.96 -5.42
CA GLU A 272 -11.96 -26.57 -5.60
C GLU A 272 -10.82 -25.61 -5.21
N TYR A 273 -10.86 -24.38 -5.72
CA TYR A 273 -9.91 -23.32 -5.33
C TYR A 273 -10.00 -22.96 -3.83
N MET A 274 -11.22 -22.96 -3.28
CA MET A 274 -11.40 -22.72 -1.84
C MET A 274 -10.85 -23.86 -0.96
N ASN A 275 -10.76 -25.08 -1.48
CA ASN A 275 -10.16 -26.21 -0.78
C ASN A 275 -8.62 -26.19 -0.85
N ASP A 276 -8.07 -25.56 -1.89
CA ASP A 276 -6.61 -25.40 -2.10
C ASP A 276 -6.01 -24.23 -1.29
N LEU A 277 -6.82 -23.56 -0.46
CA LEU A 277 -6.30 -22.49 0.40
C LEU A 277 -5.24 -23.04 1.38
N CYS A 278 -4.07 -22.42 1.41
CA CYS A 278 -2.95 -22.75 2.29
C CYS A 278 -3.17 -22.22 3.72
N ILE A 279 -4.27 -22.65 4.36
CA ILE A 279 -4.68 -22.21 5.70
C ILE A 279 -4.72 -23.39 6.68
N GLY A 280 -3.93 -23.32 7.76
CA GLY A 280 -3.68 -24.47 8.64
C GLY A 280 -4.87 -24.97 9.47
N ASN A 281 -5.88 -24.15 9.75
CA ASN A 281 -7.00 -24.47 10.64
C ASN A 281 -8.37 -24.15 10.02
N GLY A 282 -8.45 -23.99 8.71
CA GLY A 282 -9.66 -23.61 7.99
C GLY A 282 -10.16 -22.19 8.27
N VAL A 283 -9.44 -21.40 9.06
CA VAL A 283 -9.75 -19.99 9.33
C VAL A 283 -8.89 -19.10 8.41
N ILE A 284 -9.53 -18.32 7.56
CA ILE A 284 -8.85 -17.34 6.71
C ILE A 284 -8.21 -16.30 7.65
N PRO A 285 -6.89 -16.09 7.61
CA PRO A 285 -6.20 -15.13 8.47
C PRO A 285 -6.57 -13.69 8.09
N LYS A 286 -6.23 -12.73 8.95
CA LYS A 286 -6.20 -11.32 8.55
C LYS A 286 -5.12 -11.15 7.47
N PRO A 287 -5.33 -10.31 6.45
CA PRO A 287 -4.30 -10.06 5.45
C PRO A 287 -3.04 -9.43 6.07
N SER A 288 -1.88 -9.83 5.59
CA SER A 288 -0.60 -9.19 5.92
C SER A 288 -0.51 -7.78 5.35
N ILE A 289 -1.12 -7.57 4.18
CA ILE A 289 -1.25 -6.29 3.53
C ILE A 289 -2.37 -5.51 4.20
N THR A 290 -2.07 -4.27 4.61
CA THR A 290 -3.07 -3.38 5.19
C THR A 290 -4.19 -3.10 4.19
N PRO A 291 -5.46 -3.39 4.52
CA PRO A 291 -6.59 -3.04 3.67
C PRO A 291 -6.67 -1.53 3.42
N CYS A 292 -7.31 -1.14 2.32
CA CYS A 292 -7.51 0.26 1.98
C CYS A 292 -8.98 0.57 1.67
N LEU A 293 -9.36 1.84 1.79
CA LEU A 293 -10.69 2.30 1.41
C LEU A 293 -10.76 2.50 -0.11
N VAL A 294 -11.85 2.07 -0.68
CA VAL A 294 -12.23 2.39 -2.05
C VAL A 294 -13.66 2.95 -2.05
N GLU A 295 -14.10 3.57 -3.14
CA GLU A 295 -15.41 4.22 -3.20
C GLU A 295 -16.57 3.36 -2.66
N LYS A 296 -16.57 2.07 -2.97
CA LYS A 296 -17.68 1.16 -2.64
C LYS A 296 -17.49 0.33 -1.37
N GLY A 297 -16.32 0.38 -0.74
CA GLY A 297 -16.03 -0.50 0.40
C GLY A 297 -14.58 -0.49 0.84
N VAL A 298 -14.21 -1.59 1.48
CA VAL A 298 -12.83 -1.87 1.89
C VAL A 298 -12.25 -2.95 1.00
N GLU A 299 -11.13 -2.66 0.39
CA GLU A 299 -10.40 -3.64 -0.40
C GLU A 299 -9.44 -4.45 0.47
N ILE A 300 -9.58 -5.75 0.37
CA ILE A 300 -8.76 -6.76 1.03
C ILE A 300 -7.81 -7.35 -0.02
N ILE A 301 -6.53 -7.42 0.31
CA ILE A 301 -5.50 -7.95 -0.57
C ILE A 301 -4.68 -8.98 0.20
N TYR A 302 -4.58 -10.18 -0.33
CA TYR A 302 -3.62 -11.18 0.13
C TYR A 302 -2.43 -11.23 -0.83
N GLY A 303 -1.23 -11.26 -0.26
CA GLY A 303 0.02 -11.33 -1.04
C GLY A 303 0.19 -12.67 -1.75
N GLN A 304 1.17 -12.74 -2.64
CA GLN A 304 1.57 -14.00 -3.23
C GLN A 304 2.00 -14.99 -2.14
N TYR A 305 1.60 -16.26 -2.26
CA TYR A 305 1.86 -17.33 -1.29
C TYR A 305 1.27 -17.14 0.11
N GLU A 306 0.52 -16.06 0.37
CA GLU A 306 0.01 -15.79 1.72
C GLU A 306 -1.06 -16.80 2.15
N ILE A 307 -2.05 -17.06 1.29
CA ILE A 307 -3.15 -17.99 1.56
C ILE A 307 -3.46 -18.92 0.37
N THR A 308 -2.72 -18.83 -0.71
CA THR A 308 -2.96 -19.57 -1.95
C THR A 308 -1.64 -19.84 -2.68
N PRO A 309 -1.54 -20.91 -3.50
CA PRO A 309 -0.38 -21.13 -4.35
C PRO A 309 -0.12 -19.96 -5.30
N TYR A 310 1.15 -19.77 -5.71
CA TYR A 310 1.60 -18.69 -6.58
C TYR A 310 0.73 -18.53 -7.84
N MET A 311 0.41 -19.65 -8.48
CA MET A 311 -0.33 -19.70 -9.75
C MET A 311 -1.75 -19.10 -9.65
N TYR A 312 -2.29 -18.97 -8.46
CA TYR A 312 -3.61 -18.35 -8.24
C TYR A 312 -3.51 -16.85 -7.93
N GLY A 313 -2.31 -16.26 -8.03
CA GLY A 313 -2.07 -14.83 -7.91
C GLY A 313 -2.21 -14.26 -6.49
N MET A 314 -2.66 -13.03 -6.43
CA MET A 314 -2.89 -12.27 -5.19
C MET A 314 -4.39 -12.02 -4.99
N PRO A 315 -5.09 -12.82 -4.17
CA PRO A 315 -6.53 -12.64 -3.96
C PRO A 315 -6.87 -11.23 -3.50
N THR A 316 -7.65 -10.53 -4.32
CA THR A 316 -8.05 -9.14 -4.10
C THR A 316 -9.56 -9.01 -4.30
N PHE A 317 -10.25 -8.46 -3.30
CA PHE A 317 -11.70 -8.26 -3.35
C PHE A 317 -12.16 -7.11 -2.46
N THR A 318 -13.29 -6.51 -2.81
CA THR A 318 -13.89 -5.41 -2.04
C THR A 318 -15.05 -5.90 -1.19
N ILE A 319 -15.01 -5.63 0.11
CA ILE A 319 -16.15 -5.84 1.01
C ILE A 319 -16.95 -4.53 1.09
N PRO A 320 -18.22 -4.52 0.64
CA PRO A 320 -19.03 -3.30 0.65
C PRO A 320 -19.19 -2.69 2.05
N TYR A 321 -19.22 -1.37 2.14
CA TYR A 321 -19.41 -0.67 3.41
C TYR A 321 -20.65 -1.14 4.17
N SER A 322 -21.76 -1.42 3.49
CA SER A 322 -22.99 -1.94 4.11
C SER A 322 -22.82 -3.27 4.86
N LYS A 323 -21.73 -4.01 4.58
CA LYS A 323 -21.43 -5.30 5.21
C LYS A 323 -20.32 -5.21 6.25
N ILE A 324 -19.34 -4.32 6.06
CA ILE A 324 -18.14 -4.23 6.89
C ILE A 324 -18.19 -3.10 7.92
N ALA A 325 -19.14 -2.16 7.83
CA ALA A 325 -19.19 -0.93 8.65
C ALA A 325 -18.93 -1.16 10.14
N LYS A 326 -19.55 -2.17 10.75
CA LYS A 326 -19.40 -2.48 12.18
C LYS A 326 -17.99 -2.94 12.61
N TYR A 327 -17.14 -3.27 11.64
CA TYR A 327 -15.76 -3.69 11.88
C TYR A 327 -14.75 -2.60 11.55
N LEU A 328 -15.19 -1.44 11.04
CA LEU A 328 -14.32 -0.32 10.73
C LEU A 328 -13.87 0.41 12.00
N THR A 329 -12.66 0.95 11.94
CA THR A 329 -12.19 1.92 12.95
C THR A 329 -12.99 3.22 12.85
N PRO A 330 -13.08 4.03 13.92
CA PRO A 330 -13.78 5.32 13.86
C PRO A 330 -13.27 6.23 12.74
N GLU A 331 -11.95 6.29 12.55
CA GLU A 331 -11.34 7.09 11.47
C GLU A 331 -11.75 6.59 10.08
N ALA A 332 -11.76 5.27 9.88
CA ALA A 332 -12.19 4.68 8.61
C ALA A 332 -13.69 4.91 8.34
N ARG A 333 -14.55 4.86 9.38
CA ARG A 333 -15.97 5.18 9.25
C ARG A 333 -16.19 6.63 8.83
N ARG A 334 -15.48 7.57 9.47
CA ARG A 334 -15.53 9.00 9.13
C ARG A 334 -15.13 9.23 7.67
N LEU A 335 -13.99 8.65 7.22
CA LEU A 335 -13.53 8.80 5.85
C LEU A 335 -14.47 8.14 4.83
N ALA A 336 -15.12 7.04 5.20
CA ALA A 336 -16.11 6.38 4.37
C ALA A 336 -17.47 7.11 4.32
N GLY A 337 -17.65 8.22 5.05
CA GLY A 337 -18.91 8.95 5.14
C GLY A 337 -20.01 8.17 5.86
N LEU A 338 -19.63 7.21 6.70
CA LEU A 338 -20.56 6.44 7.53
C LEU A 338 -20.66 7.17 8.88
N GLY A 339 -21.83 7.66 9.22
CA GLY A 339 -22.09 8.27 10.52
C GLY A 339 -21.66 7.37 11.70
N ASP A 340 -21.55 7.97 12.88
CA ASP A 340 -21.22 7.27 14.13
C ASP A 340 -22.24 6.22 14.51
#